data_cb125482f0f711c510354e6d882d26d7
#
_entry.id   cb125482f0f711c510354e6d882d26d7
#
_cell.length_a   1.000
_cell.length_b   1.000
_cell.length_c   1.000
_cell.angle_alpha   90.00
_cell.angle_beta   90.00
_cell.angle_gamma   90.00
#
_symmetry.space_group_name_H-M   'P 1'
#
loop_
_entity.id
_entity.type
_entity.pdbx_description
1 polymer ?
#
loop_
_entity_poly.entity_id
_entity_poly.type
_entity_poly.pdbx_seq_one_letter_code
_entity_poly.pdbx_strand_id
1 'polypeptide(L)'
;LTWNNWNIHTWGTTLEYKLTPTVTLKGGVMEQNSQATARSHAWSWSTKGSKGILLPMEIETRPLINGLPGAYNLGVVWTNAPQSDLYSGKSGGAGATDPQGYAEHDSTWFMYAGLNQQITRHADDPLRGMSVSLSGSLSDQRSNYIHSAVAASMRYRGLFDARPEDWISFGLTWIDMSSHYARNQRYMNQISGATDYNDPAYQPVAGHSLNGELYYRFRPVSWLELQPGLQYWHRPGGVAQTQDAWVVEWKTVVTF
;
A
#
# COMPACT_ATOMS: atom_id res chain seq x y z
N LEU A 1 -1.09 6.54 6.78
CA LEU A 1 -2.30 5.77 6.51
C LEU A 1 -2.47 4.74 7.57
N THR A 2 -3.51 4.83 8.33
CA THR A 2 -3.88 3.77 9.24
C THR A 2 -4.45 2.61 8.42
N TRP A 3 -3.57 1.67 8.03
CA TRP A 3 -4.04 0.34 7.68
C TRP A 3 -4.60 -0.27 8.96
N ASN A 4 -5.90 -0.42 9.01
CA ASN A 4 -6.57 -0.97 10.16
C ASN A 4 -6.39 -2.48 10.15
N ASN A 5 -5.82 -3.03 11.22
CA ASN A 5 -5.75 -4.47 11.45
C ASN A 5 -7.16 -5.07 11.61
N TRP A 6 -7.30 -6.37 11.40
CA TRP A 6 -8.56 -7.13 11.47
C TRP A 6 -9.37 -6.96 12.78
N ASN A 7 -8.75 -6.48 13.84
CA ASN A 7 -9.36 -6.31 15.16
C ASN A 7 -9.88 -4.89 15.42
N ILE A 8 -9.97 -4.06 14.37
CA ILE A 8 -10.48 -2.69 14.53
C ILE A 8 -11.95 -2.67 14.20
N HIS A 9 -12.74 -2.18 15.17
CA HIS A 9 -14.17 -2.07 15.11
C HIS A 9 -14.56 -0.59 15.19
N THR A 10 -14.96 -0.05 14.05
CA THR A 10 -15.54 1.28 13.95
C THR A 10 -16.81 1.21 13.13
N TRP A 11 -17.70 2.14 13.34
CA TRP A 11 -18.86 2.24 12.47
C TRP A 11 -18.57 3.14 11.28
N GLY A 12 -19.29 2.91 10.22
CA GLY A 12 -19.18 3.68 9.01
C GLY A 12 -20.23 3.26 7.99
N THR A 13 -20.29 3.99 6.92
CA THR A 13 -21.15 3.68 5.78
C THR A 13 -20.39 3.89 4.48
N THR A 14 -20.71 3.09 3.49
CA THR A 14 -20.18 3.23 2.12
C THR A 14 -21.33 3.31 1.15
N LEU A 15 -21.12 4.07 0.08
CA LEU A 15 -22.05 4.21 -1.04
C LEU A 15 -21.29 3.86 -2.32
N GLU A 16 -21.91 3.04 -3.15
CA GLU A 16 -21.49 2.78 -4.52
C GLU A 16 -22.59 3.25 -5.47
N TYR A 17 -22.21 4.06 -6.45
CA TYR A 17 -23.13 4.58 -7.46
C TYR A 17 -22.59 4.32 -8.87
N LYS A 18 -23.33 3.55 -9.65
CA LYS A 18 -23.01 3.29 -11.06
C LYS A 18 -23.47 4.47 -11.91
N LEU A 19 -22.51 5.35 -12.25
CA LEU A 19 -22.78 6.52 -13.08
C LEU A 19 -23.10 6.14 -14.53
N THR A 20 -22.38 5.13 -15.05
CA THR A 20 -22.61 4.51 -16.36
C THR A 20 -22.40 3.00 -16.24
N PRO A 21 -22.66 2.18 -17.28
CA PRO A 21 -22.32 0.76 -17.26
C PRO A 21 -20.84 0.45 -16.99
N THR A 22 -19.94 1.41 -17.26
CA THR A 22 -18.48 1.24 -17.11
C THR A 22 -17.87 2.12 -16.03
N VAL A 23 -18.59 3.09 -15.48
CA VAL A 23 -18.07 4.04 -14.49
C VAL A 23 -18.86 3.92 -13.19
N THR A 24 -18.12 3.70 -12.10
CA THR A 24 -18.65 3.60 -10.75
C THR A 24 -17.97 4.63 -9.86
N LEU A 25 -18.78 5.35 -9.08
CA LEU A 25 -18.32 6.22 -7.99
C LEU A 25 -18.50 5.47 -6.67
N LYS A 26 -17.49 5.51 -5.83
CA LYS A 26 -17.53 4.93 -4.49
C LYS A 26 -17.15 6.00 -3.48
N GLY A 27 -17.81 6.00 -2.35
CA GLY A 27 -17.50 6.92 -1.26
C GLY A 27 -17.92 6.33 0.08
N GLY A 28 -17.41 6.91 1.16
CA GLY A 28 -17.76 6.45 2.48
C GLY A 28 -17.45 7.47 3.56
N VAL A 29 -18.03 7.24 4.73
CA VAL A 29 -17.72 7.94 5.97
C VAL A 29 -17.47 6.87 7.03
N MET A 30 -16.30 6.91 7.67
CA MET A 30 -15.90 5.97 8.69
C MET A 30 -15.39 6.71 9.92
N GLU A 31 -15.74 6.24 11.10
CA GLU A 31 -15.21 6.79 12.33
C GLU A 31 -13.72 6.48 12.48
N GLN A 32 -12.95 7.44 12.97
CA GLN A 32 -11.59 7.24 13.47
C GLN A 32 -11.64 7.24 15.00
N ASN A 33 -11.42 6.08 15.63
CA ASN A 33 -11.59 5.92 17.06
C ASN A 33 -10.35 5.28 17.70
N SER A 34 -9.80 5.93 18.73
CA SER A 34 -8.62 5.47 19.46
C SER A 34 -8.87 4.18 20.25
N GLN A 35 -10.12 3.82 20.51
CA GLN A 35 -10.53 2.61 21.22
C GLN A 35 -10.96 1.48 20.27
N ALA A 36 -10.81 1.67 18.97
CA ALA A 36 -11.28 0.73 17.94
C ALA A 36 -10.74 -0.71 18.11
N THR A 37 -9.58 -0.88 18.76
CA THR A 37 -8.99 -2.20 19.05
C THR A 37 -9.47 -2.82 20.35
N ALA A 38 -10.21 -2.08 21.19
CA ALA A 38 -10.68 -2.60 22.47
C ALA A 38 -11.87 -3.55 22.25
N ARG A 39 -11.86 -4.74 22.92
CA ARG A 39 -12.97 -5.70 22.85
C ARG A 39 -14.31 -5.10 23.20
N SER A 40 -14.34 -4.20 24.20
CA SER A 40 -15.56 -3.50 24.63
C SER A 40 -16.15 -2.59 23.55
N HIS A 41 -15.37 -2.22 22.54
CA HIS A 41 -15.82 -1.37 21.45
C HIS A 41 -16.48 -2.15 20.30
N ALA A 42 -16.23 -3.46 20.17
CA ALA A 42 -16.69 -4.28 19.04
C ALA A 42 -18.22 -4.22 18.79
N TRP A 43 -19.02 -4.06 19.86
CA TRP A 43 -20.48 -3.98 19.79
C TRP A 43 -21.03 -2.68 20.38
N SER A 44 -20.17 -1.67 20.55
CA SER A 44 -20.54 -0.38 21.11
C SER A 44 -20.90 0.59 20.00
N TRP A 45 -22.06 1.23 20.11
CA TRP A 45 -22.46 2.37 19.30
C TRP A 45 -21.97 3.70 19.91
N SER A 46 -21.15 3.65 20.95
CA SER A 46 -20.59 4.80 21.60
C SER A 46 -19.53 5.46 20.71
N THR A 47 -19.57 6.77 20.63
CA THR A 47 -18.54 7.60 20.00
C THR A 47 -17.40 7.96 20.96
N LYS A 48 -17.37 7.35 22.16
CA LYS A 48 -16.29 7.58 23.13
C LYS A 48 -14.95 7.18 22.51
N GLY A 49 -13.98 8.10 22.53
CA GLY A 49 -12.66 7.89 21.91
C GLY A 49 -12.61 8.26 20.43
N SER A 50 -13.72 8.75 19.85
CA SER A 50 -13.72 9.27 18.47
C SER A 50 -12.74 10.42 18.35
N LYS A 51 -11.93 10.41 17.31
CA LYS A 51 -10.93 11.44 16.96
C LYS A 51 -11.31 12.19 15.70
N GLY A 52 -12.30 11.72 14.97
CA GLY A 52 -12.73 12.31 13.72
C GLY A 52 -13.31 11.28 12.76
N ILE A 53 -13.36 11.64 11.50
CA ILE A 53 -13.88 10.81 10.42
C ILE A 53 -12.84 10.58 9.32
N LEU A 54 -12.98 9.47 8.63
CA LEU A 54 -12.26 9.13 7.41
C LEU A 54 -13.24 9.18 6.24
N LEU A 55 -12.87 9.86 5.17
CA LEU A 55 -13.64 10.03 3.94
C LEU A 55 -12.88 9.41 2.76
N PRO A 56 -13.08 8.14 2.42
CA PRO A 56 -12.61 7.57 1.17
C PRO A 56 -13.54 7.94 0.02
N MET A 57 -12.96 8.30 -1.12
CA MET A 57 -13.66 8.52 -2.38
C MET A 57 -12.86 7.88 -3.52
N GLU A 58 -13.54 7.20 -4.43
CA GLU A 58 -12.94 6.54 -5.58
C GLU A 58 -13.85 6.67 -6.80
N ILE A 59 -13.26 6.90 -7.95
CA ILE A 59 -13.85 6.65 -9.25
C ILE A 59 -13.18 5.43 -9.87
N GLU A 60 -13.98 4.48 -10.34
CA GLU A 60 -13.52 3.30 -11.06
C GLU A 60 -14.13 3.30 -12.46
N THR A 61 -13.36 2.92 -13.47
CA THR A 61 -13.89 2.67 -14.81
C THR A 61 -13.35 1.38 -15.39
N ARG A 62 -14.22 0.66 -16.13
CA ARG A 62 -13.91 -0.62 -16.78
C ARG A 62 -14.12 -0.54 -18.28
N PRO A 63 -13.26 0.18 -19.02
CA PRO A 63 -13.38 0.32 -20.45
C PRO A 63 -12.97 -0.96 -21.20
N LEU A 64 -13.44 -1.06 -22.44
CA LEU A 64 -12.88 -1.96 -23.45
C LEU A 64 -12.05 -1.13 -24.44
N ILE A 65 -10.73 -1.36 -24.43
CA ILE A 65 -9.81 -0.72 -25.39
C ILE A 65 -9.47 -1.74 -26.46
N ASN A 66 -9.87 -1.47 -27.71
CA ASN A 66 -9.74 -2.41 -28.84
C ASN A 66 -10.38 -3.79 -28.53
N GLY A 67 -11.49 -3.80 -27.77
CA GLY A 67 -12.17 -5.01 -27.35
C GLY A 67 -11.48 -5.78 -26.23
N LEU A 68 -10.43 -5.23 -25.61
CA LEU A 68 -9.69 -5.83 -24.50
C LEU A 68 -10.08 -5.16 -23.17
N PRO A 69 -10.36 -5.92 -22.11
CA PRO A 69 -10.82 -5.35 -20.83
C PRO A 69 -9.72 -4.58 -20.11
N GLY A 70 -10.12 -3.43 -19.58
CA GLY A 70 -9.33 -2.61 -18.67
C GLY A 70 -10.08 -2.37 -17.37
N ALA A 71 -9.33 -2.00 -16.33
CA ALA A 71 -9.87 -1.49 -15.06
C ALA A 71 -8.95 -0.37 -14.58
N TYR A 72 -9.50 0.82 -14.38
CA TYR A 72 -8.78 2.00 -13.92
C TYR A 72 -9.48 2.59 -12.71
N ASN A 73 -8.70 3.06 -11.76
CA ASN A 73 -9.25 3.72 -10.59
C ASN A 73 -8.38 4.91 -10.18
N LEU A 74 -9.03 5.89 -9.58
CA LEU A 74 -8.42 7.03 -8.93
C LEU A 74 -9.17 7.26 -7.62
N GLY A 75 -8.44 7.32 -6.52
CA GLY A 75 -9.03 7.51 -5.21
C GLY A 75 -8.27 8.49 -4.34
N VAL A 76 -8.99 9.05 -3.38
CA VAL A 76 -8.46 9.87 -2.31
C VAL A 76 -9.09 9.46 -1.00
N VAL A 77 -8.27 9.45 0.03
CA VAL A 77 -8.71 9.23 1.42
C VAL A 77 -8.26 10.43 2.23
N TRP A 78 -9.19 11.06 2.90
CA TRP A 78 -8.94 12.19 3.78
C TRP A 78 -9.50 11.90 5.17
N THR A 79 -8.83 12.41 6.21
CA THR A 79 -9.31 12.32 7.59
C THR A 79 -9.03 13.63 8.33
N ASN A 80 -9.95 14.02 9.20
CA ASN A 80 -9.78 15.13 10.15
C ASN A 80 -9.36 14.62 11.54
N ALA A 81 -9.01 13.35 11.69
CA ALA A 81 -8.43 12.88 12.94
C ALA A 81 -7.02 13.46 13.12
N PRO A 82 -6.69 14.05 14.26
CA PRO A 82 -5.37 14.63 14.51
C PRO A 82 -4.25 13.61 14.30
N GLN A 83 -3.19 14.06 13.63
CA GLN A 83 -2.00 13.24 13.31
C GLN A 83 -0.74 13.98 13.78
N SER A 84 0.14 13.28 14.48
CA SER A 84 1.44 13.84 14.88
C SER A 84 2.35 14.03 13.67
N ASP A 85 3.06 15.16 13.63
CA ASP A 85 4.16 15.38 12.68
C ASP A 85 5.29 14.37 12.96
N LEU A 86 5.96 13.94 11.91
CA LEU A 86 7.07 12.97 12.01
C LEU A 86 8.42 13.63 12.33
N TYR A 87 8.49 14.98 12.33
CA TYR A 87 9.70 15.72 12.61
C TYR A 87 9.47 16.99 13.45
N SER A 88 8.48 17.83 13.06
CA SER A 88 8.34 19.18 13.60
C SER A 88 7.76 19.16 15.02
N GLY A 89 8.28 20.01 15.90
CA GLY A 89 7.79 20.20 17.26
C GLY A 89 6.75 21.31 17.36
N LYS A 90 5.97 21.32 18.44
CA LYS A 90 4.93 22.32 18.74
C LYS A 90 5.49 23.73 18.94
N SER A 91 6.69 23.84 19.50
CA SER A 91 7.39 25.13 19.72
C SER A 91 8.25 25.57 18.54
N GLY A 92 8.26 24.79 17.44
CA GLY A 92 9.19 24.93 16.32
C GLY A 92 10.46 24.07 16.51
N GLY A 93 11.19 23.80 15.43
CA GLY A 93 12.35 22.91 15.49
C GLY A 93 11.95 21.43 15.44
N ALA A 94 12.78 20.56 16.05
CA ALA A 94 12.58 19.11 16.04
C ALA A 94 11.71 18.66 17.23
N GLY A 95 10.65 17.92 16.95
CA GLY A 95 9.70 17.42 17.96
C GLY A 95 10.33 16.46 18.98
N ALA A 96 11.39 15.74 18.59
CA ALA A 96 12.10 14.83 19.47
C ALA A 96 12.75 15.50 20.69
N THR A 97 13.06 16.80 20.60
CA THR A 97 13.62 17.60 21.71
C THR A 97 12.74 18.74 22.15
N ASP A 98 11.55 18.87 21.57
CA ASP A 98 10.58 19.88 21.97
C ASP A 98 9.90 19.45 23.28
N PRO A 99 9.93 20.29 24.34
CA PRO A 99 9.24 19.97 25.61
C PRO A 99 7.73 19.77 25.47
N GLN A 100 7.11 20.33 24.41
CA GLN A 100 5.68 20.16 24.12
C GLN A 100 5.43 18.98 23.17
N GLY A 101 6.47 18.28 22.71
CA GLY A 101 6.40 17.16 21.80
C GLY A 101 6.19 17.56 20.34
N TYR A 102 5.84 16.57 19.52
CA TYR A 102 5.63 16.76 18.08
C TYR A 102 4.37 17.63 17.81
N ALA A 103 4.47 18.43 16.76
CA ALA A 103 3.32 19.18 16.25
C ALA A 103 2.20 18.24 15.81
N GLU A 104 0.96 18.71 15.86
CA GLU A 104 -0.21 17.97 15.42
C GLU A 104 -0.83 18.67 14.20
N HIS A 105 -1.29 17.90 13.25
CA HIS A 105 -2.03 18.32 12.07
C HIS A 105 -3.48 17.89 12.22
N ASP A 106 -4.42 18.80 11.97
CA ASP A 106 -5.86 18.53 12.07
C ASP A 106 -6.40 17.67 10.94
N SER A 107 -5.56 17.29 9.99
CA SER A 107 -5.95 16.42 8.88
C SER A 107 -4.73 15.75 8.24
N THR A 108 -4.98 14.63 7.58
CA THR A 108 -4.04 14.01 6.65
C THR A 108 -4.78 13.42 5.47
N TRP A 109 -4.05 13.16 4.40
CA TRP A 109 -4.61 12.63 3.17
C TRP A 109 -3.69 11.61 2.52
N PHE A 110 -4.30 10.80 1.66
CA PHE A 110 -3.67 9.84 0.80
C PHE A 110 -4.42 9.77 -0.52
N MET A 111 -3.70 9.74 -1.63
CA MET A 111 -4.27 9.52 -2.95
C MET A 111 -3.61 8.35 -3.64
N TYR A 112 -4.36 7.70 -4.53
CA TYR A 112 -3.85 6.59 -5.32
C TYR A 112 -4.53 6.54 -6.67
N ALA A 113 -3.80 5.99 -7.64
CA ALA A 113 -4.32 5.65 -8.95
C ALA A 113 -3.84 4.26 -9.35
N GLY A 114 -4.64 3.57 -10.12
CA GLY A 114 -4.30 2.26 -10.63
C GLY A 114 -4.90 2.01 -12.01
N LEU A 115 -4.18 1.25 -12.80
CA LEU A 115 -4.69 0.70 -14.04
C LEU A 115 -4.30 -0.77 -14.16
N ASN A 116 -5.18 -1.54 -14.75
CA ASN A 116 -4.93 -2.89 -15.25
C ASN A 116 -5.50 -2.96 -16.64
N GLN A 117 -4.70 -3.35 -17.63
CA GLN A 117 -5.14 -3.43 -19.02
C GLN A 117 -4.65 -4.72 -19.65
N GLN A 118 -5.57 -5.50 -20.20
CA GLN A 118 -5.20 -6.57 -21.10
C GLN A 118 -4.75 -5.97 -22.44
N ILE A 119 -3.58 -6.35 -22.94
CA ILE A 119 -2.99 -5.79 -24.18
C ILE A 119 -2.90 -6.79 -25.31
N THR A 120 -2.97 -8.10 -25.02
CA THR A 120 -3.12 -9.13 -26.05
C THR A 120 -4.16 -10.17 -25.62
N ARG A 121 -4.69 -10.90 -26.60
CA ARG A 121 -5.53 -12.09 -26.37
C ARG A 121 -5.25 -13.16 -27.42
N HIS A 122 -5.51 -14.40 -27.07
CA HIS A 122 -5.59 -15.49 -28.05
C HIS A 122 -6.97 -15.48 -28.73
N ALA A 123 -7.01 -15.91 -30.00
CA ALA A 123 -8.25 -15.88 -30.78
C ALA A 123 -9.31 -16.86 -30.24
N ASP A 124 -8.86 -17.96 -29.69
CA ASP A 124 -9.65 -19.07 -29.17
C ASP A 124 -10.00 -18.94 -27.67
N ASP A 125 -9.24 -18.13 -26.93
CA ASP A 125 -9.48 -17.89 -25.51
C ASP A 125 -9.21 -16.41 -25.14
N PRO A 126 -10.23 -15.58 -24.96
CA PRO A 126 -10.09 -14.17 -24.65
C PRO A 126 -9.46 -13.91 -23.26
N LEU A 127 -9.40 -14.90 -22.38
CA LEU A 127 -8.75 -14.79 -21.07
C LEU A 127 -7.25 -15.04 -21.13
N ARG A 128 -6.75 -15.66 -22.20
CA ARG A 128 -5.32 -15.86 -22.45
C ARG A 128 -4.70 -14.60 -23.05
N GLY A 129 -3.48 -14.32 -22.67
CA GLY A 129 -2.73 -13.19 -23.19
C GLY A 129 -2.05 -12.37 -22.11
N MET A 130 -1.51 -11.25 -22.50
CA MET A 130 -0.73 -10.34 -21.67
C MET A 130 -1.62 -9.24 -21.08
N SER A 131 -1.43 -8.98 -19.81
CA SER A 131 -1.98 -7.81 -19.11
C SER A 131 -0.86 -7.04 -18.44
N VAL A 132 -0.99 -5.74 -18.39
CA VAL A 132 -0.09 -4.83 -17.66
C VAL A 132 -0.86 -4.13 -16.56
N SER A 133 -0.19 -3.90 -15.44
CA SER A 133 -0.73 -3.10 -14.34
C SER A 133 0.26 -2.02 -13.96
N LEU A 134 -0.25 -0.84 -13.65
CA LEU A 134 0.50 0.26 -13.07
C LEU A 134 -0.33 0.83 -11.91
N SER A 135 0.30 1.06 -10.78
CA SER A 135 -0.33 1.74 -9.67
C SER A 135 0.63 2.71 -9.03
N GLY A 136 0.09 3.78 -8.47
CA GLY A 136 0.87 4.76 -7.74
C GLY A 136 0.06 5.31 -6.58
N SER A 137 0.78 5.75 -5.55
CA SER A 137 0.19 6.40 -4.40
C SER A 137 1.06 7.53 -3.89
N LEU A 138 0.41 8.51 -3.27
CA LEU A 138 1.04 9.67 -2.66
C LEU A 138 0.32 10.02 -1.36
N SER A 139 1.06 10.38 -0.31
CA SER A 139 0.50 10.76 0.96
C SER A 139 1.16 12.01 1.56
N ASP A 140 0.50 12.62 2.54
CA ASP A 140 1.07 13.72 3.30
C ASP A 140 2.30 13.21 4.08
N GLN A 141 3.49 13.63 3.65
CA GLN A 141 4.75 13.18 4.23
C GLN A 141 4.99 13.66 5.67
N ARG A 142 4.23 14.66 6.14
CA ARG A 142 4.38 15.16 7.52
C ARG A 142 3.86 14.17 8.54
N SER A 143 2.87 13.36 8.18
CA SER A 143 2.16 12.46 9.10
C SER A 143 2.15 10.99 8.66
N ASN A 144 2.65 10.66 7.48
CA ASN A 144 2.70 9.28 6.98
C ASN A 144 4.15 8.85 6.75
N TYR A 145 4.50 7.64 7.19
CA TYR A 145 5.85 7.07 7.03
C TYR A 145 6.22 6.80 5.56
N ILE A 146 5.27 6.34 4.75
CA ILE A 146 5.46 6.16 3.31
C ILE A 146 4.92 7.43 2.65
N HIS A 147 5.76 8.12 1.87
CA HIS A 147 5.37 9.30 1.11
C HIS A 147 4.76 8.92 -0.23
N SER A 148 5.44 8.07 -0.98
CA SER A 148 4.96 7.61 -2.28
C SER A 148 5.32 6.16 -2.55
N ALA A 149 4.53 5.51 -3.41
CA ALA A 149 4.85 4.21 -3.96
C ALA A 149 4.39 4.13 -5.41
N VAL A 150 5.16 3.41 -6.22
CA VAL A 150 4.81 3.09 -7.61
C VAL A 150 5.06 1.61 -7.81
N ALA A 151 4.09 0.90 -8.38
CA ALA A 151 4.24 -0.49 -8.77
C ALA A 151 3.82 -0.68 -10.23
N ALA A 152 4.63 -1.43 -10.97
CA ALA A 152 4.35 -1.85 -12.33
C ALA A 152 4.46 -3.36 -12.44
N SER A 153 3.56 -4.00 -13.16
CA SER A 153 3.67 -5.44 -13.42
C SER A 153 3.16 -5.81 -14.79
N MET A 154 3.69 -6.92 -15.26
CA MET A 154 3.27 -7.58 -16.49
C MET A 154 2.96 -9.04 -16.16
N ARG A 155 1.83 -9.53 -16.65
CA ARG A 155 1.38 -10.90 -16.44
C ARG A 155 0.91 -11.49 -17.77
N TYR A 156 1.39 -12.70 -18.07
CA TYR A 156 0.92 -13.47 -19.22
C TYR A 156 0.19 -14.71 -18.73
N ARG A 157 -1.06 -14.89 -19.17
CA ARG A 157 -1.84 -16.11 -18.93
C ARG A 157 -1.80 -16.99 -20.17
N GLY A 158 -1.55 -18.29 -19.96
CA GLY A 158 -1.59 -19.28 -21.01
C GLY A 158 -0.51 -19.09 -22.09
N LEU A 159 0.73 -18.79 -21.66
CA LEU A 159 1.87 -18.66 -22.58
C LEU A 159 2.11 -19.95 -23.41
N PHE A 160 1.88 -21.10 -22.80
CA PHE A 160 2.02 -22.41 -23.44
C PHE A 160 0.63 -22.99 -23.72
N ASP A 161 0.39 -23.51 -24.96
CA ASP A 161 -0.90 -24.09 -25.35
C ASP A 161 -1.27 -25.32 -24.52
N ALA A 162 -0.29 -26.11 -24.11
CA ALA A 162 -0.50 -27.25 -23.22
C ALA A 162 -0.91 -26.84 -21.79
N ARG A 163 -0.77 -25.56 -21.44
CA ARG A 163 -1.01 -25.03 -20.10
C ARG A 163 -1.71 -23.65 -20.16
N PRO A 164 -2.94 -23.60 -20.66
CA PRO A 164 -3.65 -22.34 -20.96
C PRO A 164 -4.02 -21.54 -19.71
N GLU A 165 -4.05 -22.17 -18.53
CA GLU A 165 -4.41 -21.52 -17.27
C GLU A 165 -3.23 -21.03 -16.45
N ASP A 166 -2.00 -21.41 -16.86
CA ASP A 166 -0.80 -21.03 -16.14
C ASP A 166 -0.47 -19.55 -16.35
N TRP A 167 0.23 -18.97 -15.39
CA TRP A 167 0.60 -17.57 -15.36
C TRP A 167 2.10 -17.42 -15.15
N ILE A 168 2.68 -16.50 -15.91
CA ILE A 168 3.99 -15.94 -15.61
C ILE A 168 3.80 -14.45 -15.32
N SER A 169 4.41 -13.95 -14.27
CA SER A 169 4.30 -12.56 -13.90
C SER A 169 5.64 -12.00 -13.45
N PHE A 170 5.91 -10.78 -13.89
CA PHE A 170 7.03 -9.97 -13.43
C PHE A 170 6.47 -8.65 -12.89
N GLY A 171 6.98 -8.20 -11.73
CA GLY A 171 6.58 -6.96 -11.11
C GLY A 171 7.76 -6.20 -10.50
N LEU A 172 7.64 -4.88 -10.47
CA LEU A 172 8.56 -3.97 -9.79
C LEU A 172 7.75 -3.04 -8.89
N THR A 173 8.25 -2.81 -7.68
CA THR A 173 7.65 -1.87 -6.73
C THR A 173 8.73 -0.96 -6.16
N TRP A 174 8.54 0.34 -6.29
CA TRP A 174 9.32 1.38 -5.66
C TRP A 174 8.52 1.98 -4.51
N ILE A 175 9.15 2.13 -3.34
CA ILE A 175 8.54 2.76 -2.16
C ILE A 175 9.50 3.85 -1.68
N ASP A 176 9.00 5.06 -1.49
CA ASP A 176 9.74 6.17 -0.94
C ASP A 176 9.18 6.58 0.42
N MET A 177 10.07 6.68 1.40
CA MET A 177 9.71 6.99 2.78
C MET A 177 9.61 8.51 2.96
N SER A 178 8.88 8.94 3.98
CA SER A 178 8.74 10.35 4.34
C SER A 178 10.08 11.01 4.62
N SER A 179 10.32 12.16 3.99
CA SER A 179 11.49 13.00 4.27
C SER A 179 11.46 13.59 5.69
N HIS A 180 10.26 13.83 6.27
CA HIS A 180 10.10 14.23 7.67
C HIS A 180 10.56 13.12 8.61
N TYR A 181 10.16 11.88 8.34
CA TYR A 181 10.59 10.72 9.11
C TYR A 181 12.12 10.53 9.05
N ALA A 182 12.68 10.56 7.84
CA ALA A 182 14.12 10.45 7.64
C ALA A 182 14.88 11.59 8.32
N ARG A 183 14.35 12.81 8.30
CA ARG A 183 14.93 13.97 8.98
C ARG A 183 14.95 13.79 10.50
N ASN A 184 13.86 13.25 11.06
CA ASN A 184 13.79 12.94 12.49
C ASN A 184 14.84 11.92 12.91
N GLN A 185 15.01 10.84 12.15
CA GLN A 185 16.00 9.80 12.42
C GLN A 185 17.44 10.37 12.36
N ARG A 186 17.76 11.20 11.35
CA ARG A 186 19.06 11.88 11.28
C ARG A 186 19.30 12.80 12.48
N TYR A 187 18.27 13.54 12.88
CA TYR A 187 18.35 14.42 14.04
C TYR A 187 18.58 13.62 15.33
N MET A 188 17.87 12.51 15.52
CA MET A 188 18.06 11.61 16.66
C MET A 188 19.50 11.05 16.71
N ASN A 189 20.06 10.66 15.57
CA ASN A 189 21.44 10.21 15.47
C ASN A 189 22.44 11.33 15.83
N GLN A 190 22.15 12.56 15.40
CA GLN A 190 22.98 13.71 15.74
C GLN A 190 23.03 14.00 17.24
N ILE A 191 21.88 13.96 17.93
CA ILE A 191 21.83 14.23 19.38
C ILE A 191 22.35 13.08 20.23
N SER A 192 22.22 11.82 19.77
CA SER A 192 22.79 10.66 20.45
C SER A 192 24.29 10.49 20.18
N GLY A 193 24.83 11.15 19.15
CA GLY A 193 26.19 10.94 18.68
C GLY A 193 26.42 9.61 17.96
N ALA A 194 25.35 8.86 17.69
CA ALA A 194 25.44 7.57 17.01
C ALA A 194 25.72 7.76 15.52
N THR A 195 26.84 7.24 15.04
CA THR A 195 27.27 7.31 13.63
C THR A 195 27.38 5.93 12.98
N ASP A 196 27.48 4.87 13.78
CA ASP A 196 27.58 3.49 13.30
C ASP A 196 26.22 2.83 13.30
N TYR A 197 25.86 2.23 12.18
CA TYR A 197 24.62 1.45 12.03
C TYR A 197 24.45 0.33 13.08
N ASN A 198 25.57 -0.24 13.55
CA ASN A 198 25.55 -1.31 14.55
C ASN A 198 25.47 -0.78 16.00
N ASP A 199 25.52 0.54 16.21
CA ASP A 199 25.30 1.13 17.53
C ASP A 199 23.82 0.97 17.93
N PRO A 200 23.51 0.41 19.12
CA PRO A 200 22.13 0.28 19.59
C PRO A 200 21.37 1.60 19.69
N ALA A 201 22.06 2.75 19.80
CA ALA A 201 21.45 4.07 19.81
C ALA A 201 21.16 4.61 18.41
N TYR A 202 21.70 4.00 17.36
CA TYR A 202 21.51 4.45 15.98
C TYR A 202 20.07 4.23 15.48
N GLN A 203 19.49 5.27 14.93
CA GLN A 203 18.19 5.20 14.25
C GLN A 203 18.41 4.99 12.75
N PRO A 204 18.08 3.82 12.20
CA PRO A 204 18.21 3.56 10.77
C PRO A 204 17.48 4.61 9.93
N VAL A 205 18.20 5.33 9.07
CA VAL A 205 17.62 6.45 8.31
C VAL A 205 16.86 5.93 7.11
N ALA A 206 15.57 6.19 7.10
CA ALA A 206 14.67 5.81 6.02
C ALA A 206 14.93 6.58 4.72
N GLY A 207 14.77 5.93 3.60
CA GLY A 207 14.89 6.46 2.25
C GLY A 207 13.92 5.73 1.33
N HIS A 208 14.44 5.01 0.34
CA HIS A 208 13.62 4.27 -0.62
C HIS A 208 13.97 2.79 -0.64
N SER A 209 13.03 1.97 -1.07
CA SER A 209 13.17 0.53 -1.30
C SER A 209 12.68 0.18 -2.70
N LEU A 210 13.34 -0.77 -3.36
CA LEU A 210 12.88 -1.37 -4.61
C LEU A 210 12.72 -2.87 -4.41
N ASN A 211 11.59 -3.41 -4.83
CA ASN A 211 11.34 -4.84 -4.93
C ASN A 211 11.10 -5.23 -6.38
N GLY A 212 11.74 -6.30 -6.83
CA GLY A 212 11.44 -6.98 -8.09
C GLY A 212 10.99 -8.40 -7.79
N GLU A 213 9.95 -8.88 -8.46
CA GLU A 213 9.39 -10.23 -8.28
C GLU A 213 9.13 -10.88 -9.63
N LEU A 214 9.51 -12.14 -9.74
CA LEU A 214 9.16 -13.03 -10.87
C LEU A 214 8.57 -14.30 -10.30
N TYR A 215 7.38 -14.69 -10.76
CA TYR A 215 6.77 -15.96 -10.37
C TYR A 215 6.10 -16.67 -11.53
N TYR A 216 6.00 -18.00 -11.40
CA TYR A 216 5.22 -18.86 -12.27
C TYR A 216 4.17 -19.61 -11.47
N ARG A 217 2.90 -19.44 -11.83
CA ARG A 217 1.76 -20.04 -11.16
C ARG A 217 1.13 -21.09 -12.05
N PHE A 218 0.98 -22.30 -11.55
CA PHE A 218 0.41 -23.41 -12.29
C PHE A 218 -0.45 -24.33 -11.43
N ARG A 219 -1.36 -25.04 -12.09
CA ARG A 219 -2.22 -26.04 -11.48
C ARG A 219 -1.89 -27.42 -12.03
N PRO A 220 -1.14 -28.26 -11.29
CA PRO A 220 -0.87 -29.65 -11.72
C PRO A 220 -2.14 -30.50 -11.70
N VAL A 221 -3.07 -30.23 -10.76
CA VAL A 221 -4.40 -30.85 -10.66
C VAL A 221 -5.41 -29.79 -10.21
N SER A 222 -6.73 -30.03 -10.39
CA SER A 222 -7.79 -29.06 -10.18
C SER A 222 -7.86 -28.48 -8.76
N TRP A 223 -7.46 -29.24 -7.77
CA TRP A 223 -7.48 -28.86 -6.36
C TRP A 223 -6.17 -28.28 -5.83
N LEU A 224 -5.07 -28.31 -6.60
CA LEU A 224 -3.74 -27.85 -6.17
C LEU A 224 -3.21 -26.78 -7.11
N GLU A 225 -2.83 -25.65 -6.54
CA GLU A 225 -2.14 -24.56 -7.23
C GLU A 225 -0.79 -24.32 -6.58
N LEU A 226 0.24 -24.21 -7.38
CA LEU A 226 1.63 -23.99 -6.97
C LEU A 226 2.16 -22.73 -7.64
N GLN A 227 2.92 -21.92 -6.87
CA GLN A 227 3.52 -20.69 -7.35
C GLN A 227 4.93 -20.53 -6.78
N PRO A 228 5.95 -21.12 -7.43
CA PRO A 228 7.33 -20.74 -7.18
C PRO A 228 7.59 -19.31 -7.63
N GLY A 229 8.45 -18.62 -6.91
CA GLY A 229 8.82 -17.24 -7.21
C GLY A 229 10.20 -16.88 -6.70
N LEU A 230 10.72 -15.79 -7.24
CA LEU A 230 11.98 -15.19 -6.87
C LEU A 230 11.79 -13.70 -6.70
N GLN A 231 12.23 -13.17 -5.57
CA GLN A 231 12.22 -11.72 -5.30
C GLN A 231 13.64 -11.21 -5.11
N TYR A 232 13.84 -9.99 -5.56
CA TYR A 232 15.02 -9.18 -5.26
C TYR A 232 14.57 -7.92 -4.51
N TRP A 233 15.23 -7.66 -3.40
CA TRP A 233 15.02 -6.47 -2.60
C TRP A 233 16.29 -5.63 -2.57
N HIS A 234 16.19 -4.39 -3.04
CA HIS A 234 17.18 -3.35 -2.81
C HIS A 234 16.74 -2.50 -1.64
N ARG A 235 17.63 -2.38 -0.64
CA ARG A 235 17.39 -1.64 0.60
C ARG A 235 16.07 -2.03 1.28
N PRO A 236 15.91 -3.27 1.76
CA PRO A 236 14.72 -3.69 2.49
C PRO A 236 14.39 -2.72 3.63
N GLY A 237 13.10 -2.32 3.74
CA GLY A 237 12.66 -1.32 4.71
C GLY A 237 13.05 0.13 4.38
N GLY A 238 13.63 0.38 3.21
CA GLY A 238 14.04 1.72 2.78
C GLY A 238 15.32 2.25 3.45
N VAL A 239 16.08 1.42 4.15
CA VAL A 239 17.28 1.83 4.90
C VAL A 239 18.52 1.61 4.05
N ALA A 240 19.34 2.65 3.87
CA ALA A 240 20.50 2.60 2.99
C ALA A 240 21.59 1.60 3.41
N GLN A 241 21.66 1.29 4.71
CA GLN A 241 22.64 0.36 5.29
C GLN A 241 22.20 -1.09 5.24
N THR A 242 20.92 -1.39 4.96
CA THR A 242 20.46 -2.77 4.81
C THR A 242 21.03 -3.38 3.53
N GLN A 243 21.47 -4.61 3.63
CA GLN A 243 21.97 -5.37 2.49
C GLN A 243 20.81 -5.75 1.58
N ASP A 244 21.09 -5.79 0.29
CA ASP A 244 20.17 -6.32 -0.71
C ASP A 244 19.92 -7.80 -0.45
N ALA A 245 18.71 -8.28 -0.74
CA ALA A 245 18.31 -9.64 -0.45
C ALA A 245 17.64 -10.30 -1.64
N TRP A 246 17.97 -11.58 -1.83
CA TRP A 246 17.23 -12.48 -2.71
C TRP A 246 16.35 -13.38 -1.86
N VAL A 247 15.08 -13.52 -2.24
CA VAL A 247 14.11 -14.38 -1.56
C VAL A 247 13.53 -15.35 -2.55
N VAL A 248 13.69 -16.65 -2.28
CA VAL A 248 12.96 -17.69 -2.97
C VAL A 248 11.65 -17.92 -2.25
N GLU A 249 10.55 -17.83 -2.95
CA GLU A 249 9.22 -18.03 -2.39
C GLU A 249 8.52 -19.24 -3.00
N TRP A 250 7.64 -19.82 -2.22
CA TRP A 250 6.77 -20.90 -2.63
C TRP A 250 5.39 -20.75 -2.02
N LYS A 251 4.38 -20.53 -2.87
CA LYS A 251 2.99 -20.49 -2.44
C LYS A 251 2.26 -21.75 -2.91
N THR A 252 1.47 -22.32 -2.02
CA THR A 252 0.59 -23.45 -2.30
C THR A 252 -0.83 -23.12 -1.91
N VAL A 253 -1.77 -23.38 -2.81
CA VAL A 253 -3.22 -23.25 -2.54
C VAL A 253 -3.87 -24.60 -2.76
N VAL A 254 -4.61 -25.07 -1.75
CA VAL A 254 -5.41 -26.29 -1.81
C VAL A 254 -6.87 -25.90 -1.72
N THR A 255 -7.66 -26.39 -2.68
CA THR A 255 -9.12 -26.15 -2.73
C THR A 255 -9.85 -27.47 -2.46
N PHE A 256 -10.72 -27.49 -1.47
CA PHE A 256 -11.52 -28.66 -1.04
C PHE A 256 -12.91 -28.65 -1.67
#